data_d5727832b69e7ef4ddf214a1535fa18e
#
_entry.id   d5727832b69e7ef4ddf214a1535fa18e
#
_cell.length_a   1.000
_cell.length_b   1.000
_cell.length_c   1.000
_cell.angle_alpha   90.00
_cell.angle_beta   90.00
_cell.angle_gamma   90.00
#
_symmetry.space_group_name_H-M   'P 1'
#
loop_
_entity.id
_entity.type
_entity.pdbx_description
1 polymer ?
#
loop_
_entity_poly.entity_id
_entity_poly.type
_entity_poly.pdbx_seq_one_letter_code
_entity_poly.pdbx_strand_id
1 'polypeptide(L)'
;MTTLPHTRLPPLIRNALRPLLDPYRRYRHAKLIHAARVALAILVSIGLSTGLRIPHGEWSTITVLIVVGGLQHHGNIRKKAAERALGTSIGALAGLLLILLHSAVHAPLAIYAVMAIACGVCAYHAIGKAGYIALLSAITMVIVAGHGDNEIVDGLWRAVNVLVGIAIALSFSFALPLYATYSWRYKLADALRACAAVHARIAGGRQVSDEAHLKEMAALGALLVQLRSLMPSVSKECGISMQQLDAIQRNLRLCISYLEILASVRPARDDTAARDYLRVAMKATDLNIRDRLVGASRALKFGTPSRLGGTRRRPDVPHGAPPPQLSGYVSISAKLAGEVNQLRERLLDTARSWNI
;
A
#
# COMPACT_ATOMS: atom_id res chain seq x y z
N MET A 1 -4.07 -3.27 25.01
CA MET A 1 -3.52 -1.97 25.45
C MET A 1 -2.13 -2.22 25.98
N THR A 2 -1.13 -2.08 25.15
CA THR A 2 0.27 -2.01 25.58
C THR A 2 0.80 -0.68 25.06
N THR A 3 0.62 0.35 25.89
CA THR A 3 1.31 1.62 25.74
C THR A 3 2.79 1.32 25.88
N LEU A 4 3.54 1.53 24.78
CA LEU A 4 5.00 1.54 24.83
C LEU A 4 5.43 2.51 25.95
N PRO A 5 6.40 2.13 26.80
CA PRO A 5 6.90 2.99 27.85
C PRO A 5 7.46 4.26 27.19
N HIS A 6 6.89 5.41 27.52
CA HIS A 6 7.43 6.70 27.16
C HIS A 6 8.80 6.84 27.85
N THR A 7 9.86 6.34 27.21
CA THR A 7 11.22 6.68 27.59
C THR A 7 11.33 8.20 27.54
N ARG A 8 11.60 8.79 28.70
CA ARG A 8 11.75 10.24 28.87
C ARG A 8 13.04 10.69 28.16
N LEU A 9 12.98 10.78 26.82
CA LEU A 9 14.06 11.37 26.04
C LEU A 9 14.18 12.85 26.41
N PRO A 10 15.41 13.38 26.57
CA PRO A 10 15.64 14.80 26.80
C PRO A 10 14.87 15.66 25.79
N PRO A 11 14.34 16.83 26.19
CA PRO A 11 13.50 17.66 25.33
C PRO A 11 14.18 18.06 24.01
N LEU A 12 15.50 18.21 24.01
CA LEU A 12 16.29 18.50 22.80
C LEU A 12 16.23 17.35 21.79
N ILE A 13 16.44 16.11 22.25
CA ILE A 13 16.38 14.91 21.40
C ILE A 13 14.95 14.67 20.92
N ARG A 14 13.95 14.87 21.79
CA ARG A 14 12.54 14.77 21.42
C ARG A 14 12.14 15.80 20.37
N ASN A 15 12.62 17.03 20.46
CA ASN A 15 12.32 18.08 19.47
C ASN A 15 13.03 17.82 18.13
N ALA A 16 14.25 17.31 18.16
CA ALA A 16 14.99 16.91 16.95
C ALA A 16 14.37 15.67 16.28
N LEU A 17 13.86 14.70 17.05
CA LEU A 17 13.22 13.50 16.55
C LEU A 17 11.72 13.70 16.21
N ARG A 18 11.09 14.75 16.75
CA ARG A 18 9.68 15.05 16.50
C ARG A 18 9.28 15.06 15.00
N PRO A 19 10.10 15.65 14.09
CA PRO A 19 9.82 15.59 12.66
C PRO A 19 9.84 14.17 12.09
N LEU A 20 10.68 13.28 12.65
CA LEU A 20 10.79 11.88 12.24
C LEU A 20 9.68 11.00 12.84
N LEU A 21 9.08 11.42 13.95
CA LEU A 21 8.04 10.69 14.65
C LEU A 21 6.62 11.11 14.19
N ASP A 22 6.46 12.28 13.55
CA ASP A 22 5.17 12.74 13.04
C ASP A 22 4.68 11.86 11.88
N PRO A 23 3.51 11.16 12.03
CA PRO A 23 2.96 10.29 11.01
C PRO A 23 2.77 10.95 9.65
N TYR A 24 2.35 12.22 9.62
CA TYR A 24 2.12 12.95 8.38
C TYR A 24 3.43 13.28 7.65
N ARG A 25 4.45 13.71 8.39
CA ARG A 25 5.77 13.97 7.80
C ARG A 25 6.42 12.69 7.28
N ARG A 26 6.29 11.58 8.00
CA ARG A 26 6.76 10.25 7.56
C ARG A 26 6.07 9.81 6.28
N TYR A 27 4.77 10.02 6.17
CA TYR A 27 4.04 9.75 4.93
C TYR A 27 4.52 10.64 3.78
N ARG A 28 4.61 11.96 4.01
CA ARG A 28 5.01 12.92 2.98
C ARG A 28 6.42 12.68 2.48
N HIS A 29 7.35 12.33 3.37
CA HIS A 29 8.75 12.08 3.07
C HIS A 29 9.11 10.59 3.02
N ALA A 30 8.13 9.70 2.82
CA ALA A 30 8.35 8.25 2.82
C ALA A 30 9.41 7.80 1.80
N LYS A 31 9.45 8.42 0.61
CA LYS A 31 10.48 8.14 -0.41
C LYS A 31 11.88 8.52 0.05
N LEU A 32 12.03 9.68 0.71
CA LEU A 32 13.33 10.14 1.22
C LEU A 32 13.81 9.27 2.38
N ILE A 33 12.93 8.94 3.33
CA ILE A 33 13.23 8.03 4.44
C ILE A 33 13.63 6.65 3.91
N HIS A 34 12.93 6.18 2.89
CA HIS A 34 13.25 4.92 2.24
C HIS A 34 14.63 4.96 1.56
N ALA A 35 14.93 6.00 0.79
CA ALA A 35 16.22 6.17 0.13
C ALA A 35 17.37 6.21 1.16
N ALA A 36 17.22 7.00 2.24
CA ALA A 36 18.19 7.05 3.33
C ALA A 36 18.38 5.68 4.00
N ARG A 37 17.28 4.95 4.27
CA ARG A 37 17.31 3.60 4.82
C ARG A 37 18.10 2.63 3.95
N VAL A 38 17.87 2.64 2.64
CA VAL A 38 18.57 1.77 1.68
C VAL A 38 20.05 2.15 1.62
N ALA A 39 20.37 3.44 1.50
CA ALA A 39 21.75 3.91 1.44
C ALA A 39 22.55 3.50 2.68
N LEU A 40 21.99 3.72 3.89
CA LEU A 40 22.62 3.33 5.15
C LEU A 40 22.79 1.81 5.25
N ALA A 41 21.81 1.02 4.86
CA ALA A 41 21.91 -0.43 4.87
C ALA A 41 22.99 -0.95 3.92
N ILE A 42 23.15 -0.32 2.74
CA ILE A 42 24.22 -0.64 1.78
C ILE A 42 25.58 -0.26 2.36
N LEU A 43 25.73 0.93 2.95
CA LEU A 43 26.99 1.35 3.57
C LEU A 43 27.43 0.39 4.69
N VAL A 44 26.49 -0.06 5.53
CA VAL A 44 26.77 -1.06 6.58
C VAL A 44 27.14 -2.41 5.95
N SER A 45 26.45 -2.85 4.89
CA SER A 45 26.78 -4.09 4.18
C SER A 45 28.19 -4.06 3.60
N ILE A 46 28.54 -2.96 2.91
CA ILE A 46 29.89 -2.78 2.33
C ILE A 46 30.94 -2.70 3.46
N GLY A 47 30.69 -1.87 4.49
CA GLY A 47 31.62 -1.72 5.62
C GLY A 47 31.88 -3.04 6.36
N LEU A 48 30.82 -3.85 6.54
CA LEU A 48 30.96 -5.16 7.20
C LEU A 48 31.74 -6.14 6.32
N SER A 49 31.42 -6.24 5.02
CA SER A 49 32.09 -7.18 4.12
C SER A 49 33.55 -6.81 3.87
N THR A 50 33.86 -5.51 3.69
CA THR A 50 35.24 -5.04 3.48
C THR A 50 36.05 -5.05 4.78
N GLY A 51 35.46 -4.59 5.89
CA GLY A 51 36.14 -4.54 7.19
C GLY A 51 36.52 -5.91 7.74
N LEU A 52 35.67 -6.91 7.55
CA LEU A 52 35.90 -8.29 7.97
C LEU A 52 36.54 -9.15 6.84
N ARG A 53 36.83 -8.57 5.69
CA ARG A 53 37.36 -9.28 4.51
C ARG A 53 36.58 -10.55 4.17
N ILE A 54 35.23 -10.42 4.18
CA ILE A 54 34.32 -11.55 3.91
C ILE A 54 34.36 -11.87 2.42
N PRO A 55 34.70 -13.13 2.03
CA PRO A 55 34.65 -13.54 0.61
C PRO A 55 33.25 -13.37 0.03
N HIS A 56 33.15 -12.91 -1.21
CA HIS A 56 31.87 -12.73 -1.92
C HIS A 56 30.86 -11.80 -1.19
N GLY A 57 31.35 -10.77 -0.44
CA GLY A 57 30.53 -9.84 0.34
C GLY A 57 29.55 -9.01 -0.48
N GLU A 58 29.75 -8.88 -1.81
CA GLU A 58 28.83 -8.26 -2.76
C GLU A 58 27.43 -8.88 -2.73
N TRP A 59 27.29 -10.18 -2.44
CA TRP A 59 26.00 -10.86 -2.34
C TRP A 59 25.15 -10.38 -1.17
N SER A 60 25.78 -9.94 -0.10
CA SER A 60 25.08 -9.28 1.01
C SER A 60 24.46 -7.96 0.53
N THR A 61 25.19 -7.11 -0.18
CA THR A 61 24.74 -5.83 -0.69
C THR A 61 23.62 -5.99 -1.74
N ILE A 62 23.78 -6.94 -2.68
CA ILE A 62 22.75 -7.28 -3.67
C ILE A 62 21.47 -7.73 -2.95
N THR A 63 21.59 -8.54 -1.90
CA THR A 63 20.44 -9.03 -1.12
C THR A 63 19.73 -7.89 -0.38
N VAL A 64 20.46 -6.95 0.20
CA VAL A 64 19.86 -5.74 0.80
C VAL A 64 19.01 -5.02 -0.23
N LEU A 65 19.53 -4.79 -1.45
CA LEU A 65 18.77 -4.14 -2.53
C LEU A 65 17.52 -4.93 -2.92
N ILE A 66 17.59 -6.24 -3.03
CA ILE A 66 16.45 -7.08 -3.42
C ILE A 66 15.37 -7.08 -2.32
N VAL A 67 15.76 -7.12 -1.04
CA VAL A 67 14.80 -7.16 0.07
C VAL A 67 14.17 -5.80 0.35
N VAL A 68 14.97 -4.72 0.31
CA VAL A 68 14.53 -3.38 0.73
C VAL A 68 14.49 -2.37 -0.41
N GLY A 69 15.08 -2.64 -1.59
CA GLY A 69 15.23 -1.67 -2.69
C GLY A 69 13.91 -1.11 -3.23
N GLY A 70 12.81 -1.89 -3.23
CA GLY A 70 11.46 -1.35 -3.46
C GLY A 70 10.87 -0.75 -2.20
N LEU A 71 9.95 0.22 -2.33
CA LEU A 71 9.24 0.79 -1.18
C LEU A 71 8.44 -0.30 -0.47
N GLN A 72 9.02 -0.89 0.57
CA GLN A 72 8.41 -1.93 1.37
C GLN A 72 7.85 -1.35 2.67
N HIS A 73 6.56 -1.64 2.92
CA HIS A 73 5.91 -1.32 4.18
C HIS A 73 6.21 -2.39 5.24
N HIS A 74 6.19 -1.99 6.49
CA HIS A 74 6.53 -2.85 7.64
C HIS A 74 5.76 -4.18 7.65
N GLY A 75 4.47 -4.17 7.33
CA GLY A 75 3.63 -5.38 7.28
C GLY A 75 4.04 -6.44 6.24
N ASN A 76 4.81 -6.06 5.21
CA ASN A 76 5.18 -6.97 4.12
C ASN A 76 6.64 -7.41 4.14
N ILE A 77 7.49 -6.69 4.89
CA ILE A 77 8.94 -6.90 4.83
C ILE A 77 9.35 -8.26 5.38
N ARG A 78 8.71 -8.70 6.49
CA ARG A 78 8.96 -10.03 7.08
C ARG A 78 8.65 -11.15 6.10
N LYS A 79 7.51 -11.06 5.39
CA LYS A 79 7.12 -12.06 4.39
C LYS A 79 8.16 -12.12 3.27
N LYS A 80 8.57 -10.97 2.73
CA LYS A 80 9.54 -10.90 1.64
C LYS A 80 10.93 -11.42 2.06
N ALA A 81 11.36 -11.11 3.28
CA ALA A 81 12.60 -11.64 3.85
C ALA A 81 12.56 -13.15 4.05
N ALA A 82 11.44 -13.70 4.56
CA ALA A 82 11.25 -15.14 4.71
C ALA A 82 11.22 -15.86 3.34
N GLU A 83 10.51 -15.33 2.36
CA GLU A 83 10.50 -15.85 0.99
C GLU A 83 11.90 -15.83 0.37
N ARG A 84 12.68 -14.76 0.63
CA ARG A 84 14.08 -14.67 0.19
C ARG A 84 14.95 -15.74 0.86
N ALA A 85 14.84 -15.89 2.17
CA ALA A 85 15.60 -16.88 2.91
C ALA A 85 15.29 -18.30 2.43
N LEU A 86 14.01 -18.67 2.29
CA LEU A 86 13.57 -19.96 1.80
C LEU A 86 14.06 -20.23 0.38
N GLY A 87 13.84 -19.32 -0.54
CA GLY A 87 14.29 -19.47 -1.93
C GLY A 87 15.80 -19.64 -2.04
N THR A 88 16.56 -18.84 -1.27
CA THR A 88 18.02 -18.96 -1.20
C THR A 88 18.47 -20.31 -0.62
N SER A 89 17.85 -20.77 0.47
CA SER A 89 18.23 -22.05 1.09
C SER A 89 17.95 -23.23 0.14
N ILE A 90 16.79 -23.26 -0.51
CA ILE A 90 16.44 -24.28 -1.50
C ILE A 90 17.41 -24.24 -2.70
N GLY A 91 17.65 -23.04 -3.23
CA GLY A 91 18.55 -22.84 -4.36
C GLY A 91 20.01 -23.20 -4.06
N ALA A 92 20.49 -22.83 -2.86
CA ALA A 92 21.84 -23.19 -2.41
C ALA A 92 22.01 -24.70 -2.28
N LEU A 93 21.04 -25.38 -1.66
CA LEU A 93 21.06 -26.85 -1.54
C LEU A 93 21.06 -27.52 -2.93
N ALA A 94 20.19 -27.08 -3.84
CA ALA A 94 20.14 -27.59 -5.20
C ALA A 94 21.46 -27.35 -5.96
N GLY A 95 22.05 -26.15 -5.81
CA GLY A 95 23.34 -25.81 -6.42
C GLY A 95 24.48 -26.66 -5.91
N LEU A 96 24.56 -26.89 -4.58
CA LEU A 96 25.56 -27.79 -3.99
C LEU A 96 25.40 -29.24 -4.47
N LEU A 97 24.15 -29.73 -4.60
CA LEU A 97 23.87 -31.04 -5.16
C LEU A 97 24.32 -31.16 -6.61
N LEU A 98 24.17 -30.11 -7.42
CA LEU A 98 24.68 -30.07 -8.81
C LEU A 98 26.22 -30.12 -8.86
N ILE A 99 26.93 -29.42 -7.97
CA ILE A 99 28.39 -29.50 -7.89
C ILE A 99 28.84 -30.93 -7.53
N LEU A 100 28.20 -31.53 -6.53
CA LEU A 100 28.48 -32.91 -6.12
C LEU A 100 28.19 -33.91 -7.25
N LEU A 101 27.09 -33.73 -7.97
CA LEU A 101 26.74 -34.57 -9.11
C LEU A 101 27.76 -34.41 -10.24
N HIS A 102 28.22 -33.19 -10.53
CA HIS A 102 29.25 -32.93 -11.51
C HIS A 102 30.59 -33.65 -11.19
N SER A 103 30.99 -33.60 -9.91
CA SER A 103 32.22 -34.27 -9.48
C SER A 103 32.11 -35.81 -9.55
N ALA A 104 30.91 -36.36 -9.44
CA ALA A 104 30.68 -37.83 -9.47
C ALA A 104 30.51 -38.36 -10.90
N VAL A 105 29.79 -37.67 -11.77
CA VAL A 105 29.36 -38.18 -13.09
C VAL A 105 30.32 -37.82 -14.23
N HIS A 106 31.10 -36.74 -14.10
CA HIS A 106 32.05 -36.24 -15.10
C HIS A 106 31.45 -36.05 -16.51
N ALA A 107 30.13 -35.81 -16.60
CA ALA A 107 29.39 -35.62 -17.85
C ALA A 107 28.74 -34.21 -17.87
N PRO A 108 29.43 -33.16 -18.38
CA PRO A 108 28.94 -31.78 -18.29
C PRO A 108 27.59 -31.58 -18.99
N LEU A 109 27.32 -32.23 -20.11
CA LEU A 109 26.04 -32.10 -20.80
C LEU A 109 24.86 -32.62 -19.96
N ALA A 110 25.06 -33.68 -19.18
CA ALA A 110 24.03 -34.19 -18.29
C ALA A 110 23.72 -33.19 -17.17
N ILE A 111 24.75 -32.55 -16.61
CA ILE A 111 24.60 -31.53 -15.57
C ILE A 111 23.85 -30.30 -16.11
N TYR A 112 24.18 -29.83 -17.32
CA TYR A 112 23.44 -28.71 -17.95
C TYR A 112 21.98 -29.07 -18.20
N ALA A 113 21.68 -30.30 -18.63
CA ALA A 113 20.32 -30.76 -18.81
C ALA A 113 19.53 -30.79 -17.48
N VAL A 114 20.12 -31.31 -16.40
CA VAL A 114 19.50 -31.34 -15.07
C VAL A 114 19.26 -29.92 -14.57
N MET A 115 20.24 -29.02 -14.71
CA MET A 115 20.10 -27.62 -14.31
C MET A 115 18.99 -26.90 -15.11
N ALA A 116 18.92 -27.14 -16.43
CA ALA A 116 17.89 -26.55 -17.28
C ALA A 116 16.48 -27.05 -16.88
N ILE A 117 16.33 -28.35 -16.62
CA ILE A 117 15.08 -28.93 -16.15
C ILE A 117 14.68 -28.33 -14.79
N ALA A 118 15.61 -28.23 -13.83
CA ALA A 118 15.36 -27.62 -12.54
C ALA A 118 14.94 -26.15 -12.65
N CYS A 119 15.60 -25.36 -13.52
CA CYS A 119 15.21 -23.99 -13.82
C CYS A 119 13.81 -23.93 -14.46
N GLY A 120 13.49 -24.84 -15.38
CA GLY A 120 12.17 -24.96 -16.00
C GLY A 120 11.06 -25.22 -14.98
N VAL A 121 11.29 -26.16 -14.05
CA VAL A 121 10.36 -26.44 -12.93
C VAL A 121 10.18 -25.20 -12.04
N CYS A 122 11.28 -24.53 -11.70
CA CYS A 122 11.20 -23.28 -10.93
C CYS A 122 10.42 -22.20 -11.70
N ALA A 123 10.64 -22.05 -13.01
CA ALA A 123 9.94 -21.09 -13.87
C ALA A 123 8.44 -21.38 -13.93
N TYR A 124 8.04 -22.66 -14.03
CA TYR A 124 6.64 -23.08 -13.97
C TYR A 124 5.98 -22.64 -12.66
N HIS A 125 6.63 -22.88 -11.52
CA HIS A 125 6.12 -22.49 -10.21
C HIS A 125 6.22 -20.97 -9.96
N ALA A 126 7.07 -20.24 -10.69
CA ALA A 126 7.22 -18.80 -10.58
C ALA A 126 5.95 -18.03 -10.99
N ILE A 127 5.09 -18.60 -11.82
CA ILE A 127 3.81 -18.00 -12.24
C ILE A 127 2.74 -18.12 -11.13
N GLY A 128 2.95 -19.00 -10.13
CA GLY A 128 1.98 -19.29 -9.07
C GLY A 128 2.17 -18.49 -7.78
N LYS A 129 1.52 -18.98 -6.70
CA LYS A 129 1.56 -18.37 -5.35
C LYS A 129 2.97 -18.36 -4.73
N ALA A 130 3.82 -19.31 -5.09
CA ALA A 130 5.21 -19.41 -4.62
C ALA A 130 6.21 -18.71 -5.56
N GLY A 131 5.73 -17.87 -6.47
CA GLY A 131 6.49 -17.34 -7.58
C GLY A 131 7.84 -16.72 -7.21
N TYR A 132 7.86 -15.93 -6.15
CA TYR A 132 9.10 -15.29 -5.71
C TYR A 132 10.10 -16.31 -5.13
N ILE A 133 9.65 -17.32 -4.37
CA ILE A 133 10.50 -18.38 -3.81
C ILE A 133 11.11 -19.20 -4.94
N ALA A 134 10.29 -19.65 -5.89
CA ALA A 134 10.75 -20.47 -7.02
C ALA A 134 11.77 -19.73 -7.91
N LEU A 135 11.50 -18.46 -8.24
CA LEU A 135 12.45 -17.62 -8.99
C LEU A 135 13.79 -17.49 -8.25
N LEU A 136 13.75 -17.23 -6.96
CA LEU A 136 14.96 -17.10 -6.15
C LEU A 136 15.71 -18.41 -5.99
N SER A 137 15.00 -19.54 -5.92
CA SER A 137 15.64 -20.86 -5.89
C SER A 137 16.42 -21.11 -7.17
N ALA A 138 15.84 -20.83 -8.34
CA ALA A 138 16.55 -20.95 -9.62
C ALA A 138 17.78 -20.04 -9.69
N ILE A 139 17.62 -18.76 -9.36
CA ILE A 139 18.72 -17.78 -9.39
C ILE A 139 19.85 -18.22 -8.44
N THR A 140 19.52 -18.63 -7.21
CA THR A 140 20.54 -19.03 -6.25
C THR A 140 21.21 -20.34 -6.64
N MET A 141 20.47 -21.31 -7.18
CA MET A 141 21.01 -22.55 -7.70
C MET A 141 22.08 -22.28 -8.79
N VAL A 142 21.76 -21.42 -9.75
CA VAL A 142 22.71 -21.06 -10.83
C VAL A 142 23.93 -20.28 -10.27
N ILE A 143 23.71 -19.40 -9.30
CA ILE A 143 24.79 -18.64 -8.65
C ILE A 143 25.75 -19.57 -7.90
N VAL A 144 25.21 -20.53 -7.16
CA VAL A 144 26.00 -21.48 -6.35
C VAL A 144 26.70 -22.49 -7.23
N ALA A 145 26.00 -23.10 -8.18
CA ALA A 145 26.55 -24.13 -9.05
C ALA A 145 27.48 -23.55 -10.15
N GLY A 146 27.25 -22.31 -10.59
CA GLY A 146 27.82 -21.84 -11.86
C GLY A 146 27.28 -22.72 -12.98
N HIS A 147 28.19 -23.34 -13.74
CA HIS A 147 27.84 -24.41 -14.66
C HIS A 147 28.18 -25.80 -14.10
N GLY A 148 28.27 -25.93 -12.77
CA GLY A 148 28.65 -27.13 -12.05
C GLY A 148 30.14 -27.18 -11.65
N ASP A 149 30.90 -26.18 -12.04
CA ASP A 149 32.35 -26.04 -11.88
C ASP A 149 32.81 -25.13 -10.73
N ASN A 150 31.87 -24.54 -10.00
CA ASN A 150 32.18 -23.70 -8.84
C ASN A 150 32.71 -24.55 -7.67
N GLU A 151 33.61 -23.96 -6.88
CA GLU A 151 34.03 -24.56 -5.63
C GLU A 151 32.90 -24.54 -4.60
N ILE A 152 32.77 -25.63 -3.82
CA ILE A 152 31.74 -25.75 -2.78
C ILE A 152 31.85 -24.62 -1.75
N VAL A 153 33.08 -24.23 -1.39
CA VAL A 153 33.37 -23.18 -0.41
C VAL A 153 32.83 -21.83 -0.89
N ASP A 154 33.02 -21.50 -2.17
CA ASP A 154 32.51 -20.27 -2.78
C ASP A 154 30.99 -20.23 -2.81
N GLY A 155 30.36 -21.34 -3.17
CA GLY A 155 28.91 -21.50 -3.11
C GLY A 155 28.34 -21.28 -1.72
N LEU A 156 29.02 -21.81 -0.70
CA LEU A 156 28.63 -21.66 0.69
C LEU A 156 28.76 -20.22 1.15
N TRP A 157 29.86 -19.53 0.85
CA TRP A 157 30.06 -18.13 1.19
C TRP A 157 29.00 -17.24 0.55
N ARG A 158 28.64 -17.48 -0.70
CA ARG A 158 27.54 -16.76 -1.38
C ARG A 158 26.22 -16.92 -0.64
N ALA A 159 25.87 -18.16 -0.23
CA ALA A 159 24.65 -18.43 0.53
C ALA A 159 24.64 -17.71 1.89
N VAL A 160 25.74 -17.78 2.64
CA VAL A 160 25.88 -17.10 3.92
C VAL A 160 25.75 -15.58 3.78
N ASN A 161 26.39 -14.99 2.79
CA ASN A 161 26.29 -13.55 2.53
C ASN A 161 24.86 -13.09 2.19
N VAL A 162 24.07 -13.93 1.51
CA VAL A 162 22.65 -13.63 1.29
C VAL A 162 21.89 -13.57 2.63
N LEU A 163 22.15 -14.49 3.56
CA LEU A 163 21.54 -14.46 4.91
C LEU A 163 21.97 -13.22 5.72
N VAL A 164 23.25 -12.85 5.65
CA VAL A 164 23.76 -11.60 6.25
C VAL A 164 23.02 -10.39 5.66
N GLY A 165 22.88 -10.31 4.35
CA GLY A 165 22.14 -9.25 3.67
C GLY A 165 20.67 -9.17 4.11
N ILE A 166 20.01 -10.32 4.32
CA ILE A 166 18.63 -10.38 4.86
C ILE A 166 18.61 -9.79 6.29
N ALA A 167 19.56 -10.18 7.15
CA ALA A 167 19.65 -9.68 8.52
C ALA A 167 19.83 -8.16 8.57
N ILE A 168 20.74 -7.61 7.74
CA ILE A 168 20.95 -6.16 7.62
C ILE A 168 19.67 -5.48 7.14
N ALA A 169 19.03 -5.99 6.07
CA ALA A 169 17.81 -5.44 5.51
C ALA A 169 16.67 -5.39 6.54
N LEU A 170 16.49 -6.45 7.33
CA LEU A 170 15.52 -6.49 8.42
C LEU A 170 15.83 -5.49 9.51
N SER A 171 17.08 -5.41 9.97
CA SER A 171 17.52 -4.48 11.03
C SER A 171 17.18 -3.03 10.67
N PHE A 172 17.52 -2.58 9.45
CA PHE A 172 17.20 -1.23 8.99
C PHE A 172 15.70 -1.02 8.76
N SER A 173 14.97 -2.07 8.40
CA SER A 173 13.53 -2.00 8.22
C SER A 173 12.77 -1.86 9.53
N PHE A 174 13.29 -2.43 10.62
CA PHE A 174 12.74 -2.26 11.96
C PHE A 174 13.20 -0.95 12.61
N ALA A 175 14.43 -0.50 12.35
CA ALA A 175 14.93 0.77 12.87
C ALA A 175 14.19 1.98 12.25
N LEU A 176 13.88 1.93 10.95
CA LEU A 176 13.20 3.00 10.21
C LEU A 176 11.91 2.45 9.54
N PRO A 177 10.88 2.08 10.32
CA PRO A 177 9.68 1.45 9.79
C PRO A 177 8.85 2.42 8.95
N LEU A 178 8.39 1.99 7.78
CA LEU A 178 7.41 2.67 6.96
C LEU A 178 6.08 1.93 7.05
N TYR A 179 5.09 2.54 7.70
CA TYR A 179 3.80 1.92 7.93
C TYR A 179 2.85 2.16 6.74
N ALA A 180 2.29 1.06 6.22
CA ALA A 180 1.24 1.10 5.20
C ALA A 180 -0.01 1.79 5.72
N THR A 181 -0.30 1.64 7.02
CA THR A 181 -1.47 2.22 7.68
C THR A 181 -1.48 3.74 7.56
N TYR A 182 -0.34 4.42 7.71
CA TYR A 182 -0.27 5.86 7.50
C TYR A 182 -0.51 6.23 6.03
N SER A 183 0.12 5.51 5.10
CA SER A 183 -0.08 5.75 3.67
C SER A 183 -1.53 5.53 3.24
N TRP A 184 -2.16 4.47 3.73
CA TRP A 184 -3.57 4.16 3.48
C TRP A 184 -4.49 5.24 4.06
N ARG A 185 -4.27 5.62 5.32
CA ARG A 185 -5.08 6.63 6.02
C ARG A 185 -5.07 7.98 5.31
N TYR A 186 -3.88 8.47 4.92
CA TYR A 186 -3.76 9.77 4.24
C TYR A 186 -4.29 9.73 2.81
N LYS A 187 -4.03 8.65 2.05
CA LYS A 187 -4.61 8.49 0.71
C LYS A 187 -6.12 8.37 0.73
N LEU A 188 -6.69 7.69 1.70
CA LEU A 188 -8.15 7.64 1.90
C LEU A 188 -8.70 9.03 2.25
N ALA A 189 -8.03 9.78 3.12
CA ALA A 189 -8.39 11.16 3.43
C ALA A 189 -8.37 12.06 2.20
N ASP A 190 -7.37 11.93 1.34
CA ASP A 190 -7.26 12.69 0.08
C ASP A 190 -8.37 12.29 -0.91
N ALA A 191 -8.68 10.99 -1.04
CA ALA A 191 -9.77 10.50 -1.88
C ALA A 191 -11.13 11.05 -1.42
N LEU A 192 -11.42 11.03 -0.11
CA LEU A 192 -12.66 11.57 0.45
C LEU A 192 -12.77 13.09 0.23
N ARG A 193 -11.66 13.80 0.36
CA ARG A 193 -11.61 15.24 0.09
C ARG A 193 -11.84 15.54 -1.39
N ALA A 194 -11.27 14.75 -2.29
CA ALA A 194 -11.51 14.87 -3.72
C ALA A 194 -12.98 14.57 -4.07
N CYS A 195 -13.59 13.51 -3.49
CA CYS A 195 -15.02 13.24 -3.64
C CYS A 195 -15.88 14.42 -3.17
N ALA A 196 -15.54 15.03 -2.02
CA ALA A 196 -16.26 16.20 -1.53
C ALA A 196 -16.13 17.41 -2.47
N ALA A 197 -14.97 17.62 -3.11
CA ALA A 197 -14.76 18.68 -4.08
C ALA A 197 -15.55 18.46 -5.36
N VAL A 198 -15.54 17.24 -5.89
CA VAL A 198 -16.35 16.84 -7.06
C VAL A 198 -17.83 17.03 -6.77
N HIS A 199 -18.33 16.52 -5.64
CA HIS A 199 -19.73 16.70 -5.23
C HIS A 199 -20.12 18.17 -5.12
N ALA A 200 -19.32 19.00 -4.43
CA ALA A 200 -19.59 20.44 -4.28
C ALA A 200 -19.65 21.18 -5.62
N ARG A 201 -18.90 20.74 -6.61
CA ARG A 201 -18.90 21.28 -7.95
C ARG A 201 -20.16 20.88 -8.73
N ILE A 202 -20.56 19.61 -8.64
CA ILE A 202 -21.80 19.09 -9.24
C ILE A 202 -23.01 19.84 -8.63
N ALA A 203 -23.14 19.88 -7.32
CA ALA A 203 -24.22 20.54 -6.61
C ALA A 203 -24.25 22.07 -6.85
N GLY A 204 -23.07 22.70 -6.90
CA GLY A 204 -22.93 24.15 -7.14
C GLY A 204 -23.13 24.60 -8.59
N GLY A 205 -23.42 23.70 -9.49
CA GLY A 205 -23.70 24.06 -10.88
C GLY A 205 -22.48 24.47 -11.70
N ARG A 206 -21.25 24.35 -11.19
CA ARG A 206 -20.04 24.70 -11.94
C ARG A 206 -19.77 23.66 -13.03
N GLN A 207 -19.63 24.13 -14.25
CA GLN A 207 -19.17 23.29 -15.34
C GLN A 207 -17.64 23.19 -15.32
N VAL A 208 -17.19 21.99 -15.61
CA VAL A 208 -15.82 21.68 -15.93
C VAL A 208 -15.85 21.04 -17.31
N SER A 209 -14.82 21.20 -18.10
CA SER A 209 -14.70 20.48 -19.36
C SER A 209 -14.75 18.96 -19.10
N ASP A 210 -15.30 18.21 -20.03
CA ASP A 210 -15.37 16.74 -19.92
C ASP A 210 -13.98 16.15 -19.69
N GLU A 211 -12.95 16.70 -20.31
CA GLU A 211 -11.58 16.31 -20.13
C GLU A 211 -11.10 16.47 -18.67
N ALA A 212 -11.40 17.61 -18.04
CA ALA A 212 -11.01 17.85 -16.65
C ALA A 212 -11.79 16.93 -15.68
N HIS A 213 -13.07 16.66 -15.97
CA HIS A 213 -13.86 15.70 -15.19
C HIS A 213 -13.29 14.28 -15.30
N LEU A 214 -13.00 13.83 -16.52
CA LEU A 214 -12.35 12.51 -16.75
C LEU A 214 -11.01 12.39 -16.02
N LYS A 215 -10.19 13.43 -16.06
CA LYS A 215 -8.92 13.47 -15.34
C LYS A 215 -9.09 13.33 -13.82
N GLU A 216 -10.09 13.97 -13.24
CA GLU A 216 -10.40 13.84 -11.82
C GLU A 216 -10.91 12.44 -11.46
N MET A 217 -11.80 11.86 -12.27
CA MET A 217 -12.27 10.49 -12.07
C MET A 217 -11.13 9.48 -12.20
N ALA A 218 -10.26 9.63 -13.19
CA ALA A 218 -9.06 8.81 -13.35
C ALA A 218 -8.12 8.92 -12.13
N ALA A 219 -7.93 10.12 -11.57
CA ALA A 219 -7.13 10.32 -10.36
C ALA A 219 -7.75 9.61 -9.13
N LEU A 220 -9.08 9.64 -8.97
CA LEU A 220 -9.79 8.90 -7.93
C LEU A 220 -9.67 7.38 -8.13
N GLY A 221 -9.77 6.90 -9.38
CA GLY A 221 -9.53 5.50 -9.74
C GLY A 221 -8.11 5.04 -9.38
N ALA A 222 -7.09 5.86 -9.69
CA ALA A 222 -5.71 5.58 -9.32
C ALA A 222 -5.51 5.50 -7.79
N LEU A 223 -6.18 6.36 -7.01
CA LEU A 223 -6.17 6.27 -5.55
C LEU A 223 -6.80 4.98 -5.03
N LEU A 224 -7.92 4.52 -5.64
CA LEU A 224 -8.54 3.23 -5.29
C LEU A 224 -7.58 2.05 -5.48
N VAL A 225 -6.85 2.02 -6.61
CA VAL A 225 -5.85 0.97 -6.88
C VAL A 225 -4.72 1.01 -5.85
N GLN A 226 -4.22 2.21 -5.53
CA GLN A 226 -3.18 2.39 -4.52
C GLN A 226 -3.64 1.98 -3.11
N LEU A 227 -4.87 2.33 -2.72
CA LEU A 227 -5.46 1.92 -1.44
C LEU A 227 -5.55 0.39 -1.36
N ARG A 228 -6.02 -0.26 -2.43
CA ARG A 228 -6.13 -1.73 -2.49
C ARG A 228 -4.78 -2.42 -2.33
N SER A 229 -3.74 -1.91 -2.98
CA SER A 229 -2.39 -2.48 -2.89
C SER A 229 -1.79 -2.41 -1.48
N LEU A 230 -2.23 -1.44 -0.66
CA LEU A 230 -1.77 -1.27 0.72
C LEU A 230 -2.50 -2.19 1.71
N MET A 231 -3.73 -2.64 1.41
CA MET A 231 -4.60 -3.34 2.36
C MET A 231 -3.97 -4.59 3.00
N PRO A 232 -3.24 -5.47 2.28
CA PRO A 232 -2.61 -6.63 2.91
C PRO A 232 -1.57 -6.26 3.97
N SER A 233 -0.87 -5.14 3.78
CA SER A 233 0.10 -4.63 4.76
C SER A 233 -0.60 -3.96 5.93
N VAL A 234 -1.64 -3.16 5.66
CA VAL A 234 -2.48 -2.50 6.68
C VAL A 234 -3.12 -3.52 7.61
N SER A 235 -3.71 -4.58 7.06
CA SER A 235 -4.32 -5.65 7.84
C SER A 235 -3.34 -6.26 8.85
N LYS A 236 -2.09 -6.48 8.43
CA LYS A 236 -1.04 -7.05 9.30
C LYS A 236 -0.51 -6.04 10.33
N GLU A 237 -0.48 -4.75 10.00
CA GLU A 237 0.06 -3.71 10.87
C GLU A 237 -0.89 -3.32 12.00
N CYS A 238 -2.18 -3.22 11.71
CA CYS A 238 -3.18 -2.70 12.65
C CYS A 238 -4.27 -3.70 13.04
N GLY A 239 -4.22 -4.95 12.56
CA GLY A 239 -5.17 -6.00 12.92
C GLY A 239 -6.59 -5.80 12.37
N ILE A 240 -6.80 -4.86 11.44
CA ILE A 240 -8.08 -4.70 10.75
C ILE A 240 -8.23 -5.86 9.74
N SER A 241 -9.37 -6.55 9.76
CA SER A 241 -9.60 -7.65 8.83
C SER A 241 -9.65 -7.19 7.38
N MET A 242 -9.24 -8.06 6.46
CA MET A 242 -9.34 -7.76 5.02
C MET A 242 -10.79 -7.47 4.60
N GLN A 243 -11.77 -8.15 5.22
CA GLN A 243 -13.19 -7.91 4.96
C GLN A 243 -13.63 -6.49 5.31
N GLN A 244 -13.16 -5.95 6.45
CA GLN A 244 -13.44 -4.58 6.86
C GLN A 244 -12.80 -3.56 5.91
N LEU A 245 -11.54 -3.78 5.50
CA LEU A 245 -10.85 -2.93 4.53
C LEU A 245 -11.53 -2.97 3.15
N ASP A 246 -11.89 -4.17 2.67
CA ASP A 246 -12.64 -4.34 1.42
C ASP A 246 -14.01 -3.65 1.47
N ALA A 247 -14.68 -3.68 2.62
CA ALA A 247 -15.95 -3.02 2.82
C ALA A 247 -15.82 -1.48 2.75
N ILE A 248 -14.79 -0.90 3.38
CA ILE A 248 -14.48 0.54 3.28
C ILE A 248 -14.19 0.92 1.84
N GLN A 249 -13.37 0.13 1.15
CA GLN A 249 -13.02 0.39 -0.25
C GLN A 249 -14.21 0.27 -1.19
N ARG A 250 -15.12 -0.68 -0.94
CA ARG A 250 -16.36 -0.84 -1.70
C ARG A 250 -17.25 0.40 -1.60
N ASN A 251 -17.47 0.92 -0.38
CA ASN A 251 -18.26 2.14 -0.20
C ASN A 251 -17.61 3.34 -0.88
N LEU A 252 -16.28 3.50 -0.77
CA LEU A 252 -15.58 4.58 -1.47
C LEU A 252 -15.76 4.48 -3.00
N ARG A 253 -15.64 3.28 -3.56
CA ARG A 253 -15.85 3.06 -5.00
C ARG A 253 -17.28 3.39 -5.41
N LEU A 254 -18.30 2.97 -4.63
CA LEU A 254 -19.69 3.31 -4.89
C LEU A 254 -19.92 4.83 -4.81
N CYS A 255 -19.32 5.52 -3.85
CA CYS A 255 -19.37 6.99 -3.78
C CYS A 255 -18.81 7.63 -5.07
N ILE A 256 -17.67 7.13 -5.57
CA ILE A 256 -17.08 7.65 -6.83
C ILE A 256 -18.01 7.37 -8.02
N SER A 257 -18.56 6.15 -8.14
CA SER A 257 -19.51 5.82 -9.22
C SER A 257 -20.77 6.66 -9.17
N TYR A 258 -21.34 6.90 -7.99
CA TYR A 258 -22.49 7.80 -7.87
C TYR A 258 -22.18 9.25 -8.22
N LEU A 259 -20.98 9.73 -7.92
CA LEU A 259 -20.54 11.08 -8.35
C LEU A 259 -20.42 11.18 -9.86
N GLU A 260 -19.92 10.15 -10.52
CA GLU A 260 -19.84 10.08 -11.98
C GLU A 260 -21.22 10.09 -12.63
N ILE A 261 -22.16 9.27 -12.11
CA ILE A 261 -23.54 9.25 -12.59
C ILE A 261 -24.26 10.58 -12.31
N LEU A 262 -24.05 11.20 -11.11
CA LEU A 262 -24.64 12.50 -10.82
C LEU A 262 -24.17 13.59 -11.78
N ALA A 263 -22.92 13.53 -12.23
CA ALA A 263 -22.40 14.47 -13.22
C ALA A 263 -23.10 14.31 -14.58
N SER A 264 -23.46 13.06 -14.97
CA SER A 264 -24.10 12.77 -16.27
C SER A 264 -25.60 13.06 -16.28
N VAL A 265 -26.31 12.90 -15.15
CA VAL A 265 -27.77 13.11 -15.06
C VAL A 265 -28.15 14.54 -14.64
N ARG A 266 -27.21 15.44 -14.68
CA ARG A 266 -27.42 16.83 -14.28
C ARG A 266 -28.30 17.58 -15.31
N PRO A 267 -29.22 18.45 -14.86
CA PRO A 267 -30.03 19.25 -15.78
C PRO A 267 -29.18 20.16 -16.67
N ALA A 268 -29.67 20.37 -17.90
CA ALA A 268 -29.04 21.23 -18.89
C ALA A 268 -28.90 22.68 -18.40
N ARG A 269 -28.04 23.45 -19.04
CA ARG A 269 -27.72 24.84 -18.62
C ARG A 269 -28.91 25.79 -18.70
N ASP A 270 -29.72 25.62 -19.68
CA ASP A 270 -30.89 26.43 -20.01
C ASP A 270 -32.09 26.11 -19.11
N ASP A 271 -32.12 24.94 -18.48
CA ASP A 271 -33.16 24.58 -17.51
C ASP A 271 -32.89 25.24 -16.15
N THR A 272 -33.19 26.52 -16.07
CA THR A 272 -33.05 27.32 -14.86
C THR A 272 -33.99 26.88 -13.74
N ALA A 273 -35.22 26.46 -14.09
CA ALA A 273 -36.24 26.00 -13.13
C ALA A 273 -35.79 24.73 -12.42
N ALA A 274 -35.29 23.74 -13.16
CA ALA A 274 -34.75 22.50 -12.60
C ALA A 274 -33.52 22.77 -11.67
N ARG A 275 -32.67 23.68 -12.08
CA ARG A 275 -31.47 24.06 -11.28
C ARG A 275 -31.81 24.77 -10.00
N ASP A 276 -32.77 25.69 -10.04
CA ASP A 276 -33.27 26.40 -8.84
C ASP A 276 -34.00 25.45 -7.90
N TYR A 277 -34.78 24.53 -8.43
CA TYR A 277 -35.39 23.48 -7.62
C TYR A 277 -34.31 22.65 -6.88
N LEU A 278 -33.31 22.14 -7.60
CA LEU A 278 -32.25 21.34 -7.00
C LEU A 278 -31.48 22.15 -5.94
N ARG A 279 -31.17 23.42 -6.20
CA ARG A 279 -30.48 24.30 -5.27
C ARG A 279 -31.21 24.45 -3.93
N VAL A 280 -32.53 24.49 -3.96
CA VAL A 280 -33.36 24.65 -2.76
C VAL A 280 -33.63 23.28 -2.11
N ALA A 281 -34.18 22.33 -2.88
CA ALA A 281 -34.63 21.04 -2.40
C ALA A 281 -33.47 20.13 -1.92
N MET A 282 -32.32 20.18 -2.60
CA MET A 282 -31.18 19.30 -2.28
C MET A 282 -30.17 19.93 -1.32
N LYS A 283 -30.35 21.21 -0.94
CA LYS A 283 -29.36 21.94 -0.13
C LYS A 283 -28.96 21.23 1.16
N ALA A 284 -29.93 20.69 1.89
CA ALA A 284 -29.66 19.99 3.14
C ALA A 284 -28.91 18.66 2.91
N THR A 285 -29.29 17.92 1.88
CA THR A 285 -28.65 16.66 1.47
C THR A 285 -27.22 16.91 1.00
N ASP A 286 -27.01 17.93 0.16
CA ASP A 286 -25.69 18.27 -0.38
C ASP A 286 -24.72 18.74 0.71
N LEU A 287 -25.19 19.57 1.64
CA LEU A 287 -24.38 19.98 2.80
C LEU A 287 -24.03 18.77 3.68
N ASN A 288 -24.98 17.86 3.90
CA ASN A 288 -24.76 16.66 4.69
C ASN A 288 -23.70 15.74 4.06
N ILE A 289 -23.81 15.45 2.75
CA ILE A 289 -22.82 14.65 2.01
C ILE A 289 -21.44 15.29 2.11
N ARG A 290 -21.34 16.58 1.82
CA ARG A 290 -20.07 17.32 1.88
C ARG A 290 -19.47 17.32 3.27
N ASP A 291 -20.24 17.64 4.29
CA ASP A 291 -19.75 17.73 5.68
C ASP A 291 -19.26 16.39 6.18
N ARG A 292 -19.93 15.29 5.82
CA ARG A 292 -19.51 13.93 6.19
C ARG A 292 -18.24 13.51 5.45
N LEU A 293 -18.13 13.76 4.17
CA LEU A 293 -16.91 13.46 3.41
C LEU A 293 -15.71 14.26 3.92
N VAL A 294 -15.88 15.58 4.15
CA VAL A 294 -14.84 16.45 4.71
C VAL A 294 -14.53 16.08 6.16
N GLY A 295 -15.56 15.77 6.96
CA GLY A 295 -15.39 15.31 8.34
C GLY A 295 -14.58 14.03 8.43
N ALA A 296 -14.91 13.03 7.60
CA ALA A 296 -14.17 11.77 7.51
C ALA A 296 -12.73 11.99 7.02
N SER A 297 -12.52 12.82 6.00
CA SER A 297 -11.18 13.18 5.55
C SER A 297 -10.34 13.81 6.66
N ARG A 298 -10.90 14.76 7.41
CA ARG A 298 -10.22 15.41 8.54
C ARG A 298 -9.96 14.45 9.69
N ALA A 299 -10.92 13.56 10.01
CA ALA A 299 -10.75 12.55 11.05
C ALA A 299 -9.56 11.64 10.75
N LEU A 300 -9.46 11.15 9.50
CA LEU A 300 -8.34 10.35 9.04
C LEU A 300 -7.03 11.14 9.03
N LYS A 301 -7.03 12.37 8.54
CA LYS A 301 -5.82 13.18 8.44
C LYS A 301 -5.21 13.51 9.81
N PHE A 302 -6.04 13.85 10.79
CA PHE A 302 -5.59 14.27 12.12
C PHE A 302 -5.65 13.15 13.16
N GLY A 303 -6.11 11.94 12.81
CA GLY A 303 -6.24 10.84 13.75
C GLY A 303 -7.26 11.11 14.87
N THR A 304 -8.32 11.89 14.59
CA THR A 304 -9.32 12.32 15.57
C THR A 304 -10.69 11.70 15.25
N PRO A 305 -11.00 10.49 15.78
CA PRO A 305 -12.29 9.81 15.53
C PRO A 305 -13.51 10.62 15.93
N SER A 306 -13.40 11.52 16.93
CA SER A 306 -14.50 12.39 17.37
C SER A 306 -15.10 13.23 16.24
N ARG A 307 -14.32 13.55 15.21
CA ARG A 307 -14.80 14.27 14.02
C ARG A 307 -15.71 13.45 13.12
N LEU A 308 -15.76 12.14 13.28
CA LEU A 308 -16.72 11.26 12.61
C LEU A 308 -18.11 11.31 13.28
N GLY A 309 -18.19 11.73 14.54
CA GLY A 309 -19.41 11.80 15.32
C GLY A 309 -20.33 12.97 15.01
N GLY A 310 -20.06 13.76 13.96
CA GLY A 310 -20.83 14.95 13.58
C GLY A 310 -22.34 14.71 13.53
N THR A 311 -23.08 15.73 13.94
CA THR A 311 -24.52 15.80 14.16
C THR A 311 -25.33 14.95 13.17
N ARG A 312 -26.22 14.11 13.73
CA ARG A 312 -27.33 13.45 13.03
C ARG A 312 -28.34 14.52 12.52
N ARG A 313 -27.95 15.36 11.58
CA ARG A 313 -28.95 16.00 10.74
C ARG A 313 -29.55 14.89 9.89
N ARG A 314 -30.77 14.47 10.18
CA ARG A 314 -31.57 13.72 9.24
C ARG A 314 -31.57 14.50 7.92
N PRO A 315 -31.31 13.87 6.78
CA PRO A 315 -31.58 14.53 5.51
C PRO A 315 -33.06 14.95 5.55
N ASP A 316 -33.33 16.24 5.44
CA ASP A 316 -34.69 16.68 5.16
C ASP A 316 -35.03 16.10 3.79
N VAL A 317 -35.94 15.15 3.79
CA VAL A 317 -36.53 14.66 2.56
C VAL A 317 -37.31 15.83 1.97
N PRO A 318 -37.07 16.23 0.70
CA PRO A 318 -37.82 17.31 0.10
C PRO A 318 -39.32 17.08 0.26
N HIS A 319 -40.03 18.05 0.81
CA HIS A 319 -41.50 17.96 0.95
C HIS A 319 -42.11 18.08 -0.44
N GLY A 320 -42.59 16.98 -1.01
CA GLY A 320 -43.18 16.87 -2.33
C GLY A 320 -42.45 15.92 -3.29
N ALA A 321 -43.15 15.32 -4.20
CA ALA A 321 -42.57 14.49 -5.25
C ALA A 321 -41.69 15.36 -6.15
N PRO A 322 -40.43 14.94 -6.44
CA PRO A 322 -39.58 15.69 -7.35
C PRO A 322 -40.20 15.68 -8.78
N PRO A 323 -39.97 16.74 -9.58
CA PRO A 323 -40.33 16.70 -10.99
C PRO A 323 -39.82 15.42 -11.64
N PRO A 324 -40.59 14.78 -12.53
CA PRO A 324 -40.20 13.49 -13.13
C PRO A 324 -38.81 13.49 -13.74
N GLN A 325 -38.39 14.61 -14.32
CA GLN A 325 -37.08 14.82 -14.96
C GLN A 325 -35.93 14.82 -13.95
N LEU A 326 -36.17 15.17 -12.66
CA LEU A 326 -35.19 15.25 -11.60
C LEU A 326 -35.21 14.06 -10.65
N SER A 327 -36.15 13.14 -10.81
CA SER A 327 -36.30 11.95 -9.96
C SER A 327 -35.03 11.10 -9.91
N GLY A 328 -34.36 10.95 -11.04
CA GLY A 328 -33.08 10.23 -11.16
C GLY A 328 -31.97 10.90 -10.33
N TYR A 329 -31.80 12.22 -10.47
CA TYR A 329 -30.79 12.96 -9.70
C TYR A 329 -31.04 12.87 -8.20
N VAL A 330 -32.27 13.07 -7.73
CA VAL A 330 -32.67 12.98 -6.33
C VAL A 330 -32.39 11.57 -5.77
N SER A 331 -32.79 10.54 -6.52
CA SER A 331 -32.59 9.13 -6.12
C SER A 331 -31.10 8.80 -5.98
N ILE A 332 -30.26 9.22 -6.93
CA ILE A 332 -28.83 8.95 -6.90
C ILE A 332 -28.14 9.73 -5.77
N SER A 333 -28.54 10.97 -5.53
CA SER A 333 -28.06 11.76 -4.39
C SER A 333 -28.39 11.11 -3.05
N ALA A 334 -29.59 10.55 -2.90
CA ALA A 334 -30.00 9.82 -1.71
C ALA A 334 -29.15 8.55 -1.50
N LYS A 335 -28.88 7.80 -2.57
CA LYS A 335 -27.99 6.63 -2.52
C LYS A 335 -26.56 7.01 -2.15
N LEU A 336 -26.02 8.09 -2.73
CA LEU A 336 -24.71 8.62 -2.36
C LEU A 336 -24.65 8.98 -0.87
N ALA A 337 -25.67 9.67 -0.35
CA ALA A 337 -25.78 10.00 1.07
C ALA A 337 -25.79 8.74 1.97
N GLY A 338 -26.47 7.69 1.54
CA GLY A 338 -26.49 6.39 2.21
C GLY A 338 -25.08 5.76 2.25
N GLU A 339 -24.39 5.70 1.11
CA GLU A 339 -23.03 5.13 1.03
C GLU A 339 -22.01 5.93 1.86
N VAL A 340 -22.08 7.24 1.83
CA VAL A 340 -21.23 8.11 2.66
C VAL A 340 -21.46 7.86 4.15
N ASN A 341 -22.71 7.58 4.56
CA ASN A 341 -23.04 7.21 5.93
C ASN A 341 -22.45 5.85 6.33
N GLN A 342 -22.66 4.84 5.49
CA GLN A 342 -22.09 3.51 5.73
C GLN A 342 -20.56 3.57 5.80
N LEU A 343 -19.93 4.32 4.91
CA LEU A 343 -18.49 4.53 4.94
C LEU A 343 -18.04 5.15 6.26
N ARG A 344 -18.76 6.16 6.74
CA ARG A 344 -18.47 6.81 8.02
C ARG A 344 -18.59 5.84 9.20
N GLU A 345 -19.63 5.01 9.24
CA GLU A 345 -19.83 4.01 10.29
C GLU A 345 -18.68 2.98 10.30
N ARG A 346 -18.32 2.45 9.13
CA ARG A 346 -17.18 1.52 9.00
C ARG A 346 -15.85 2.15 9.42
N LEU A 347 -15.66 3.45 9.14
CA LEU A 347 -14.50 4.18 9.61
C LEU A 347 -14.51 4.37 11.14
N LEU A 348 -15.67 4.55 11.76
CA LEU A 348 -15.80 4.60 13.22
C LEU A 348 -15.44 3.27 13.86
N ASP A 349 -15.91 2.16 13.30
CA ASP A 349 -15.63 0.80 13.81
C ASP A 349 -14.13 0.48 13.80
N THR A 350 -13.41 1.00 12.80
CA THR A 350 -11.96 0.78 12.66
C THR A 350 -11.10 1.88 13.30
N ALA A 351 -11.70 2.93 13.83
CA ALA A 351 -11.00 4.15 14.27
C ALA A 351 -9.91 3.92 15.33
N ARG A 352 -10.10 2.92 16.20
CA ARG A 352 -9.15 2.57 17.27
C ARG A 352 -7.82 2.02 16.73
N SER A 353 -7.83 1.51 15.51
CA SER A 353 -6.68 0.86 14.88
C SER A 353 -5.89 1.78 13.92
N TRP A 354 -6.29 3.06 13.76
CA TRP A 354 -5.60 3.96 12.82
C TRP A 354 -4.30 4.56 13.35
N ASN A 355 -4.12 4.60 14.65
CA ASN A 355 -2.93 5.15 15.30
C ASN A 355 -2.06 4.00 15.80
N ILE A 356 -0.89 3.86 15.19
CA ILE A 356 0.13 2.86 15.51
C ILE A 356 1.24 3.53 16.33
#